data_ccc8ba301e3cc887a15b15c27c85af03
#
_entry.id   ccc8ba301e3cc887a15b15c27c85af03
#
_cell.length_a   1.000
_cell.length_b   1.000
_cell.length_c   1.000
_cell.angle_alpha   90.00
_cell.angle_beta   90.00
_cell.angle_gamma   90.00
#
_symmetry.space_group_name_H-M   'P 1'
#
loop_
_entity.id
_entity.type
_entity.pdbx_description
1 polymer ?
#
loop_
_entity_poly.entity_id
_entity_poly.type
_entity_poly.pdbx_seq_one_letter_code
_entity_poly.pdbx_strand_id
1 'polypeptide(L)'
;MKSIVPFISMLPKADIDQWLKILKKKLPKERIVKFSSLKKTDYKKIDVAIVANPNPTEVKKLVNLKWIQSVWVGVEKLVESFKGERVKIVRLVDPEMNRTMSEAVLSWVLYLHRNMHFYQVQQNKR
;
A
#
# COMPACT_ATOMS: atom_id res chain seq x y z
N MET A 1 12.45 -24.92 1.68
CA MET A 1 11.20 -24.46 2.37
C MET A 1 10.77 -23.14 1.74
N LYS A 2 9.45 -22.94 1.50
CA LYS A 2 8.96 -21.63 1.01
C LYS A 2 9.09 -20.58 2.12
N SER A 3 9.62 -19.40 1.80
CA SER A 3 9.69 -18.26 2.71
C SER A 3 8.27 -17.80 3.09
N ILE A 4 8.06 -17.49 4.37
CA ILE A 4 6.78 -16.96 4.84
C ILE A 4 6.81 -15.44 4.65
N VAL A 5 5.90 -14.91 3.85
CA VAL A 5 5.76 -13.47 3.59
C VAL A 5 4.37 -13.02 4.02
N PRO A 6 4.23 -12.33 5.14
CA PRO A 6 2.95 -11.80 5.58
C PRO A 6 2.51 -10.61 4.74
N PHE A 7 1.22 -10.53 4.47
CA PHE A 7 0.55 -9.32 4.02
C PHE A 7 -0.10 -8.63 5.22
N ILE A 8 0.33 -7.39 5.50
CA ILE A 8 -0.11 -6.60 6.66
C ILE A 8 -0.85 -5.37 6.18
N SER A 9 -2.11 -5.23 6.59
CA SER A 9 -2.96 -4.15 6.11
C SER A 9 -4.11 -3.87 7.07
N MET A 10 -4.50 -2.59 7.15
CA MET A 10 -5.72 -2.12 7.80
C MET A 10 -6.89 -1.94 6.82
N LEU A 11 -6.77 -2.39 5.58
CA LEU A 11 -7.83 -2.34 4.58
C LEU A 11 -9.03 -3.21 5.00
N PRO A 12 -10.21 -2.99 4.41
CA PRO A 12 -11.36 -3.87 4.56
C PRO A 12 -11.02 -5.33 4.20
N LYS A 13 -11.70 -6.27 4.85
CA LYS A 13 -11.44 -7.71 4.66
C LYS A 13 -11.49 -8.14 3.19
N ALA A 14 -12.48 -7.64 2.44
CA ALA A 14 -12.64 -7.97 1.01
C ALA A 14 -11.39 -7.58 0.19
N ASP A 15 -10.84 -6.40 0.44
CA ASP A 15 -9.64 -5.91 -0.25
C ASP A 15 -8.41 -6.73 0.13
N ILE A 16 -8.27 -7.07 1.42
CA ILE A 16 -7.19 -7.95 1.88
C ILE A 16 -7.25 -9.31 1.18
N ASP A 17 -8.44 -9.90 1.08
CA ASP A 17 -8.63 -11.21 0.44
C ASP A 17 -8.31 -11.14 -1.06
N GLN A 18 -8.67 -10.05 -1.74
CA GLN A 18 -8.30 -9.79 -3.13
C GLN A 18 -6.80 -9.66 -3.30
N TRP A 19 -6.13 -8.87 -2.46
CA TRP A 19 -4.67 -8.73 -2.46
C TRP A 19 -3.97 -10.08 -2.25
N LEU A 20 -4.42 -10.86 -1.28
CA LEU A 20 -3.85 -12.19 -1.00
C LEU A 20 -3.99 -13.13 -2.21
N LYS A 21 -5.13 -13.09 -2.91
CA LYS A 21 -5.35 -13.89 -4.14
C LYS A 21 -4.36 -13.50 -5.24
N ILE A 22 -4.17 -12.18 -5.46
CA ILE A 22 -3.24 -11.67 -6.48
C ILE A 22 -1.79 -12.01 -6.12
N LEU A 23 -1.38 -11.74 -4.88
CA LEU A 23 -0.02 -11.99 -4.42
C LEU A 23 0.35 -13.48 -4.49
N LYS A 24 -0.54 -14.38 -4.08
CA LYS A 24 -0.32 -15.83 -4.20
C LYS A 24 -0.14 -16.27 -5.66
N LYS A 25 -0.90 -15.67 -6.59
CA LYS A 25 -0.79 -15.96 -8.03
C LYS A 25 0.54 -15.44 -8.60
N LYS A 26 0.98 -14.26 -8.19
CA LYS A 26 2.19 -13.61 -8.70
C LYS A 26 3.48 -14.09 -8.05
N LEU A 27 3.41 -14.57 -6.81
CA LEU A 27 4.54 -15.05 -6.01
C LEU A 27 4.37 -16.53 -5.61
N PRO A 28 4.31 -17.47 -6.59
CA PRO A 28 3.99 -18.89 -6.32
C PRO A 28 5.09 -19.61 -5.52
N LYS A 29 6.30 -19.07 -5.51
CA LYS A 29 7.44 -19.62 -4.77
C LYS A 29 7.41 -19.27 -3.27
N GLU A 30 6.65 -18.24 -2.89
CA GLU A 30 6.54 -17.75 -1.52
C GLU A 30 5.25 -18.25 -0.84
N ARG A 31 5.27 -18.33 0.48
CA ARG A 31 4.08 -18.61 1.28
C ARG A 31 3.46 -17.30 1.75
N ILE A 32 2.59 -16.72 0.92
CA ILE A 32 1.86 -15.50 1.26
C ILE A 32 0.74 -15.81 2.24
N VAL A 33 0.73 -15.12 3.38
CA VAL A 33 -0.25 -15.32 4.46
C VAL A 33 -0.76 -13.98 4.98
N LYS A 34 -1.97 -13.97 5.53
CA LYS A 34 -2.46 -12.82 6.28
C LYS A 34 -1.71 -12.73 7.62
N PHE A 35 -1.37 -11.53 8.07
CA PHE A 35 -0.66 -11.33 9.35
C PHE A 35 -1.37 -12.00 10.53
N SER A 36 -2.70 -11.84 10.61
CA SER A 36 -3.52 -12.43 11.69
C SER A 36 -3.52 -13.96 11.74
N SER A 37 -3.07 -14.64 10.68
CA SER A 37 -2.94 -16.11 10.66
C SER A 37 -1.57 -16.61 11.11
N LEU A 38 -0.63 -15.72 11.41
CA LEU A 38 0.69 -16.08 11.91
C LEU A 38 0.64 -16.48 13.39
N LYS A 39 1.42 -17.51 13.71
CA LYS A 39 1.73 -17.84 15.10
C LYS A 39 2.86 -16.94 15.61
N LYS A 40 2.88 -16.62 16.89
CA LYS A 40 3.98 -15.82 17.50
C LYS A 40 5.37 -16.43 17.27
N THR A 41 5.44 -17.77 17.18
CA THR A 41 6.67 -18.52 16.87
C THR A 41 7.21 -18.26 15.47
N ASP A 42 6.37 -17.81 14.53
CA ASP A 42 6.78 -17.53 13.17
C ASP A 42 7.38 -16.13 13.01
N TYR A 43 7.12 -15.19 13.94
CA TYR A 43 7.56 -13.80 13.84
C TYR A 43 9.09 -13.67 13.67
N LYS A 44 9.85 -14.53 14.35
CA LYS A 44 11.33 -14.55 14.25
C LYS A 44 11.87 -15.11 12.92
N LYS A 45 11.01 -15.76 12.11
CA LYS A 45 11.39 -16.40 10.84
C LYS A 45 11.11 -15.51 9.64
N ILE A 46 10.54 -14.33 9.85
CA ILE A 46 10.07 -13.44 8.78
C ILE A 46 11.12 -12.37 8.52
N ASP A 47 11.67 -12.41 7.32
CA ASP A 47 12.65 -11.44 6.83
C ASP A 47 12.02 -10.34 5.97
N VAL A 48 10.89 -10.62 5.35
CA VAL A 48 10.20 -9.76 4.39
C VAL A 48 8.71 -9.66 4.71
N ALA A 49 8.15 -8.46 4.66
CA ALA A 49 6.71 -8.23 4.76
C ALA A 49 6.21 -7.38 3.60
N ILE A 50 5.04 -7.70 3.06
CA ILE A 50 4.32 -6.87 2.09
C ILE A 50 3.24 -6.12 2.83
N VAL A 51 3.14 -4.80 2.61
CA VAL A 51 2.23 -3.95 3.36
C VAL A 51 1.40 -3.03 2.47
N ALA A 52 0.15 -2.78 2.90
CA ALA A 52 -0.74 -1.77 2.32
C ALA A 52 -1.42 -1.03 3.47
N ASN A 53 -1.02 0.22 3.76
CA ASN A 53 -1.49 0.98 4.93
C ASN A 53 -1.47 0.12 6.22
N PRO A 54 -0.30 -0.35 6.65
CA PRO A 54 -0.21 -1.25 7.79
C PRO A 54 -0.38 -0.52 9.12
N ASN A 55 -0.77 -1.25 10.16
CA ASN A 55 -0.54 -0.81 11.52
C ASN A 55 0.96 -1.01 11.87
N PRO A 56 1.73 0.05 12.13
CA PRO A 56 3.16 -0.07 12.42
C PRO A 56 3.47 -0.98 13.62
N THR A 57 2.58 -1.03 14.61
CA THR A 57 2.77 -1.88 15.79
C THR A 57 2.71 -3.39 15.45
N GLU A 58 1.97 -3.77 14.42
CA GLU A 58 1.96 -5.15 13.93
C GLU A 58 3.25 -5.50 13.20
N VAL A 59 3.72 -4.58 12.35
CA VAL A 59 4.98 -4.76 11.62
C VAL A 59 6.17 -4.89 12.57
N LYS A 60 6.22 -4.09 13.65
CA LYS A 60 7.27 -4.12 14.68
C LYS A 60 7.32 -5.42 15.49
N LYS A 61 6.28 -6.25 15.48
CA LYS A 61 6.33 -7.60 16.08
C LYS A 61 7.25 -8.55 15.33
N LEU A 62 7.60 -8.24 14.07
CA LEU A 62 8.48 -9.03 13.22
C LEU A 62 9.95 -8.64 13.48
N VAL A 63 10.51 -9.15 14.56
CA VAL A 63 11.80 -8.71 15.14
C VAL A 63 13.04 -8.91 14.24
N ASN A 64 12.95 -9.80 13.25
CA ASN A 64 14.05 -10.08 12.31
C ASN A 64 13.78 -9.51 10.90
N LEU A 65 12.82 -8.60 10.78
CA LEU A 65 12.43 -8.02 9.51
C LEU A 65 13.59 -7.23 8.90
N LYS A 66 13.96 -7.59 7.67
CA LYS A 66 15.04 -6.93 6.91
C LYS A 66 14.50 -5.94 5.91
N TRP A 67 13.28 -6.20 5.38
CA TRP A 67 12.71 -5.46 4.28
C TRP A 67 11.18 -5.41 4.39
N ILE A 68 10.62 -4.22 4.17
CA ILE A 68 9.20 -3.94 4.03
C ILE A 68 8.93 -3.52 2.59
N GLN A 69 8.08 -4.25 1.87
CA GLN A 69 7.59 -3.86 0.55
C GLN A 69 6.21 -3.21 0.69
N SER A 70 6.13 -1.90 0.50
CA SER A 70 4.85 -1.22 0.35
C SER A 70 4.31 -1.39 -1.06
N VAL A 71 3.02 -1.74 -1.18
CA VAL A 71 2.30 -1.75 -2.45
C VAL A 71 1.67 -0.38 -2.77
N TRP A 72 1.94 0.62 -1.92
CA TRP A 72 1.54 2.00 -2.11
C TRP A 72 2.73 2.90 -2.39
N VAL A 73 2.46 4.04 -3.03
CA VAL A 73 3.45 5.08 -3.34
C VAL A 73 3.81 5.88 -2.10
N GLY A 74 2.80 6.32 -1.32
CA GLY A 74 2.99 7.06 -0.07
C GLY A 74 3.46 6.15 1.06
N VAL A 75 4.60 6.46 1.65
CA VAL A 75 5.21 5.68 2.74
C VAL A 75 5.68 6.54 3.91
N GLU A 76 5.31 7.82 3.94
CA GLU A 76 5.80 8.81 4.89
C GLU A 76 5.58 8.36 6.34
N LYS A 77 4.36 7.93 6.68
CA LYS A 77 4.01 7.41 8.02
C LYS A 77 4.79 6.15 8.38
N LEU A 78 5.05 5.31 7.37
CA LEU A 78 5.80 4.07 7.58
C LEU A 78 7.26 4.40 7.85
N VAL A 79 7.87 5.28 7.05
CA VAL A 79 9.26 5.73 7.23
C VAL A 79 9.45 6.38 8.60
N GLU A 80 8.54 7.28 9.01
CA GLU A 80 8.62 7.91 10.34
C GLU A 80 8.51 6.89 11.48
N SER A 81 7.63 5.89 11.33
CA SER A 81 7.44 4.84 12.34
C SER A 81 8.66 3.93 12.52
N PHE A 82 9.50 3.81 11.50
CA PHE A 82 10.70 2.96 11.51
C PHE A 82 12.01 3.76 11.50
N LYS A 83 11.93 5.06 11.82
CA LYS A 83 13.10 5.92 11.93
C LYS A 83 14.09 5.37 12.97
N GLY A 84 15.35 5.24 12.56
CA GLY A 84 16.40 4.66 13.40
C GLY A 84 16.49 3.12 13.42
N GLU A 85 15.55 2.42 12.79
CA GLU A 85 15.59 0.97 12.66
C GLU A 85 16.37 0.54 11.41
N ARG A 86 16.94 -0.68 11.43
CA ARG A 86 17.76 -1.19 10.30
C ARG A 86 16.94 -1.78 9.15
N VAL A 87 15.61 -1.74 9.22
CA VAL A 87 14.74 -2.30 8.19
C VAL A 87 14.74 -1.42 6.96
N LYS A 88 14.81 -2.03 5.77
CA LYS A 88 14.72 -1.32 4.49
C LYS A 88 13.24 -1.19 4.08
N ILE A 89 12.83 0.01 3.70
CA ILE A 89 11.47 0.28 3.18
C ILE A 89 11.56 0.52 1.69
N VAL A 90 10.84 -0.28 0.91
CA VAL A 90 10.70 -0.18 -0.54
C VAL A 90 9.24 0.12 -0.85
N ARG A 91 9.00 1.03 -1.78
CA ARG A 91 7.66 1.46 -2.18
C ARG A 91 7.36 1.18 -3.65
N LEU A 92 6.09 1.25 -4.00
CA LEU A 92 5.71 1.31 -5.40
C LEU A 92 6.22 2.62 -6.02
N VAL A 93 6.81 2.52 -7.20
CA VAL A 93 7.18 3.65 -8.06
C VAL A 93 6.49 3.43 -9.40
N ASP A 94 5.58 4.33 -9.76
CA ASP A 94 4.81 4.25 -10.99
C ASP A 94 4.83 5.61 -11.71
N PRO A 95 5.59 5.73 -12.81
CA PRO A 95 5.66 6.97 -13.61
C PRO A 95 4.30 7.38 -14.20
N GLU A 96 3.46 6.42 -14.59
CA GLU A 96 2.15 6.69 -15.15
C GLU A 96 1.20 7.30 -14.12
N MET A 97 1.30 6.90 -12.85
CA MET A 97 0.54 7.49 -11.77
C MET A 97 0.89 8.98 -11.60
N ASN A 98 2.17 9.35 -11.65
CA ASN A 98 2.59 10.74 -11.55
C ASN A 98 2.02 11.58 -12.71
N ARG A 99 2.06 11.05 -13.93
CA ARG A 99 1.49 11.71 -15.11
C ARG A 99 -0.01 11.91 -14.95
N THR A 100 -0.74 10.85 -14.63
CA THR A 100 -2.20 10.88 -14.46
C THR A 100 -2.63 11.85 -13.37
N MET A 101 -1.93 11.87 -12.25
CA MET A 101 -2.21 12.81 -11.15
C MET A 101 -1.95 14.27 -11.56
N SER A 102 -0.87 14.54 -12.31
CA SER A 102 -0.58 15.88 -12.82
C SER A 102 -1.64 16.36 -13.80
N GLU A 103 -2.08 15.52 -14.72
CA GLU A 103 -3.17 15.80 -15.67
C GLU A 103 -4.49 16.07 -14.93
N ALA A 104 -4.81 15.27 -13.93
CA ALA A 104 -6.02 15.46 -13.11
C ALA A 104 -5.99 16.80 -12.36
N VAL A 105 -4.87 17.15 -11.72
CA VAL A 105 -4.71 18.45 -11.02
C VAL A 105 -4.87 19.61 -12.01
N LEU A 106 -4.21 19.56 -13.16
CA LEU A 106 -4.33 20.60 -14.18
C LEU A 106 -5.78 20.74 -14.68
N SER A 107 -6.46 19.63 -14.93
CA SER A 107 -7.85 19.62 -15.36
C SER A 107 -8.77 20.29 -14.32
N TRP A 108 -8.59 20.00 -13.04
CA TRP A 108 -9.35 20.63 -11.96
C TRP A 108 -9.04 22.12 -11.82
N VAL A 109 -7.78 22.52 -11.94
CA VAL A 109 -7.39 23.93 -11.90
C VAL A 109 -8.07 24.70 -13.04
N LEU A 110 -8.02 24.18 -14.27
CA LEU A 110 -8.68 24.81 -15.41
C LEU A 110 -10.21 24.82 -15.28
N TYR A 111 -10.81 23.74 -14.81
CA TYR A 111 -12.25 23.64 -14.58
C TYR A 111 -12.73 24.72 -13.62
N LEU A 112 -12.03 24.90 -12.48
CA LEU A 112 -12.37 25.90 -11.48
C LEU A 112 -12.05 27.33 -11.97
N HIS A 113 -10.88 27.54 -12.58
CA HIS A 113 -10.46 28.83 -13.12
C HIS A 113 -11.44 29.36 -14.19
N ARG A 114 -11.93 28.48 -15.04
CA ARG A 114 -12.90 28.84 -16.10
C ARG A 114 -14.35 28.84 -15.62
N ASN A 115 -14.63 28.64 -14.33
CA ASN A 115 -15.97 28.57 -13.75
C ASN A 115 -16.90 27.56 -14.45
N MET A 116 -16.36 26.45 -14.96
CA MET A 116 -17.13 25.46 -15.74
C MET A 116 -18.34 24.90 -15.00
N HIS A 117 -18.26 24.79 -13.68
CA HIS A 117 -19.36 24.34 -12.82
C HIS A 117 -20.59 25.27 -12.90
N PHE A 118 -20.42 26.57 -13.08
CA PHE A 118 -21.54 27.50 -13.28
C PHE A 118 -22.23 27.27 -14.62
N TYR A 119 -21.46 27.04 -15.69
CA TYR A 119 -22.03 26.75 -17.00
C TYR A 119 -22.85 25.46 -17.00
N GLN A 120 -22.39 24.42 -16.32
CA GLN A 120 -23.11 23.16 -16.17
C GLN A 120 -24.47 23.36 -15.45
N VAL A 121 -24.50 24.17 -14.37
CA VAL A 121 -25.74 24.50 -13.68
C VAL A 121 -26.71 25.29 -14.58
N GLN A 122 -26.20 26.22 -15.41
CA GLN A 122 -27.04 26.98 -16.35
C GLN A 122 -27.62 26.11 -17.45
N GLN A 123 -26.83 25.15 -17.98
CA GLN A 123 -27.32 24.21 -19.00
C GLN A 123 -28.48 23.34 -18.49
N ASN A 124 -28.41 22.90 -17.24
CA ASN A 124 -29.46 22.07 -16.63
C ASN A 124 -30.76 22.83 -16.31
N LYS A 125 -30.75 24.16 -16.41
CA LYS A 125 -31.92 25.00 -16.18
C LYS A 125 -32.69 25.37 -17.46
N ARG A 126 -32.19 24.96 -18.63
CA ARG A 126 -32.88 25.12 -19.93
C ARG A 126 -33.64 23.86 -20.29
#